data_7cf44233f210de5a8134e6006bb6c607
#
_entry.id   7cf44233f210de5a8134e6006bb6c607
#
_cell.length_a   1.000
_cell.length_b   1.000
_cell.length_c   1.000
_cell.angle_alpha   90.00
_cell.angle_beta   90.00
_cell.angle_gamma   90.00
#
_symmetry.space_group_name_H-M   'P 1'
#
loop_
_entity.id
_entity.type
_entity.pdbx_description
1 polymer ?
#
loop_
_entity_poly.entity_id
_entity_poly.type
_entity_poly.pdbx_seq_one_letter_code
_entity_poly.pdbx_strand_id
1 'polypeptide(L)'
;MPKWLFAILTLMLSVPSLAAQEVEWSVDASTLINNREGGDDNSTPDQTFIFTRLAPEVGVSFMDCSHVFKGGAVWYQPMIDNLDGYKILPTLYYRYNGSNGWHVTVGLLPRTLMVERVPHYMWSDSLNYCQPNIRGIMAQFIKPAGYSEIVVDWRQMQTERQREAFTLMANTDWKIAGPLRAVGHLQYSHLAMQRNHPDDQHVNDDVIINPMLSLDLSRRTWLDSLRLSAGAIIAMQRDRGIEKWERPAGFIATATARWRWLQLNETFYTGQRLMPLYARFGSQLVQGDPYYNNKTYSRTDLIFHIVNNRFVDLNGSLTLHASDKTTGFWQQITCHIYIDNHLWKRRHDNAWLKKGHLAPLF
;
A
#
# COMPACT_ATOMS: atom_id res chain seq x y z
N MET A 1 -9.12 -28.39 22.05
CA MET A 1 -7.94 -28.02 21.26
C MET A 1 -7.35 -29.28 20.67
N PRO A 2 -7.05 -29.35 19.39
CA PRO A 2 -6.48 -30.56 18.79
C PRO A 2 -5.05 -30.79 19.30
N LYS A 3 -4.75 -32.04 19.65
CA LYS A 3 -3.48 -32.47 20.27
C LYS A 3 -2.21 -32.10 19.46
N TRP A 4 -2.34 -31.90 18.16
CA TRP A 4 -1.24 -31.48 17.28
C TRP A 4 -0.83 -29.99 17.47
N LEU A 5 -1.75 -29.12 17.90
CA LEU A 5 -1.42 -27.73 18.22
C LEU A 5 -0.55 -27.65 19.48
N PHE A 6 -0.80 -28.53 20.44
CA PHE A 6 0.02 -28.66 21.65
C PHE A 6 1.42 -29.23 21.32
N ALA A 7 1.48 -30.19 20.42
CA ALA A 7 2.75 -30.77 19.95
C ALA A 7 3.63 -29.76 19.20
N ILE A 8 3.03 -28.92 18.33
CA ILE A 8 3.75 -27.84 17.64
C ILE A 8 4.24 -26.77 18.63
N LEU A 9 3.41 -26.40 19.60
CA LEU A 9 3.79 -25.43 20.65
C LEU A 9 4.92 -25.98 21.53
N THR A 10 4.87 -27.26 21.87
CA THR A 10 5.90 -27.97 22.67
C THR A 10 7.19 -28.14 21.87
N LEU A 11 7.10 -28.41 20.58
CA LEU A 11 8.26 -28.51 19.70
C LEU A 11 8.97 -27.15 19.54
N MET A 12 8.21 -26.06 19.46
CA MET A 12 8.77 -24.71 19.45
C MET A 12 9.44 -24.30 20.76
N LEU A 13 8.99 -24.86 21.88
CA LEU A 13 9.55 -24.60 23.22
C LEU A 13 10.75 -25.51 23.56
N SER A 14 10.97 -26.59 22.82
CA SER A 14 12.01 -27.60 23.10
C SER A 14 13.27 -27.49 22.25
N VAL A 15 13.39 -26.42 21.43
CA VAL A 15 14.64 -26.17 20.66
C VAL A 15 15.69 -25.63 21.61
N PRO A 16 16.77 -26.39 21.89
CA PRO A 16 17.81 -25.92 22.84
C PRO A 16 18.57 -24.73 22.26
N SER A 17 18.67 -23.70 23.04
CA SER A 17 19.66 -22.60 23.03
C SER A 17 20.43 -22.32 21.72
N LEU A 18 19.72 -22.09 20.62
CA LEU A 18 20.29 -21.51 19.41
C LEU A 18 20.05 -20.00 19.45
N ALA A 19 21.12 -19.22 19.65
CA ALA A 19 21.17 -17.76 19.57
C ALA A 19 19.92 -17.03 20.12
N ALA A 20 20.10 -16.09 21.02
CA ALA A 20 19.06 -15.39 21.77
C ALA A 20 17.74 -15.21 21.00
N GLN A 21 16.69 -15.92 21.42
CA GLN A 21 15.34 -15.71 20.90
C GLN A 21 14.74 -14.49 21.59
N GLU A 22 14.24 -13.54 20.83
CA GLU A 22 13.49 -12.41 21.37
C GLU A 22 12.00 -12.55 21.02
N VAL A 23 11.14 -12.21 21.98
CA VAL A 23 9.71 -12.09 21.73
C VAL A 23 9.46 -10.80 20.98
N GLU A 24 8.83 -10.91 19.84
CA GLU A 24 8.39 -9.80 19.00
C GLU A 24 6.91 -9.53 19.24
N TRP A 25 6.55 -8.28 19.45
CA TRP A 25 5.16 -7.87 19.47
C TRP A 25 4.99 -6.49 18.84
N SER A 26 3.83 -6.25 18.24
CA SER A 26 3.46 -4.94 17.73
C SER A 26 1.95 -4.73 17.83
N VAL A 27 1.57 -3.48 17.95
CA VAL A 27 0.18 -3.02 17.84
C VAL A 27 0.15 -1.88 16.87
N ASP A 28 -0.57 -2.06 15.77
CA ASP A 28 -0.87 -1.04 14.77
C ASP A 28 -2.37 -0.71 14.89
N ALA A 29 -2.70 0.52 15.21
CA ALA A 29 -4.07 0.98 15.33
C ALA A 29 -4.27 2.25 14.51
N SER A 30 -5.39 2.34 13.81
CA SER A 30 -5.72 3.53 13.04
C SER A 30 -7.21 3.80 13.02
N THR A 31 -7.56 5.08 13.06
CA THR A 31 -8.92 5.56 12.85
C THR A 31 -8.92 6.57 11.71
N LEU A 32 -9.83 6.42 10.80
CA LEU A 32 -10.08 7.35 9.70
C LEU A 32 -11.49 7.90 9.79
N ILE A 33 -11.59 9.20 9.64
CA ILE A 33 -12.82 9.93 9.32
C ILE A 33 -12.59 10.55 7.95
N ASN A 34 -13.45 10.25 6.98
CA ASN A 34 -13.32 10.75 5.61
C ASN A 34 -14.68 11.21 5.11
N ASN A 35 -14.87 12.50 4.99
CA ASN A 35 -16.01 13.11 4.31
C ASN A 35 -15.61 13.39 2.86
N ARG A 36 -16.32 12.79 1.92
CA ARG A 36 -16.13 12.95 0.49
C ARG A 36 -17.30 13.70 -0.10
N GLU A 37 -17.00 14.80 -0.74
CA GLU A 37 -17.91 15.57 -1.56
C GLU A 37 -17.43 15.39 -3.01
N GLY A 38 -18.18 14.62 -3.77
CA GLY A 38 -17.85 14.27 -5.14
C GLY A 38 -18.40 15.29 -6.12
N GLY A 39 -18.02 15.13 -7.36
CA GLY A 39 -18.63 15.84 -8.47
C GLY A 39 -19.74 15.03 -9.15
N ASP A 40 -20.31 15.59 -10.19
CA ASP A 40 -21.49 15.09 -10.90
C ASP A 40 -21.32 13.77 -11.66
N ASP A 41 -20.11 13.19 -11.73
CA ASP A 41 -19.82 12.04 -12.59
C ASP A 41 -19.97 10.66 -11.93
N ASN A 42 -20.45 10.58 -10.68
CA ASN A 42 -20.64 9.34 -9.91
C ASN A 42 -19.39 8.44 -9.79
N SER A 43 -18.22 8.90 -10.16
CA SER A 43 -16.97 8.11 -10.03
C SER A 43 -16.59 7.91 -8.56
N THR A 44 -16.96 8.86 -7.72
CA THR A 44 -16.86 8.78 -6.26
C THR A 44 -18.12 9.38 -5.64
N PRO A 45 -19.03 8.58 -5.11
CA PRO A 45 -20.25 9.09 -4.49
C PRO A 45 -19.96 9.93 -3.25
N ASP A 46 -20.79 10.94 -3.01
CA ASP A 46 -20.80 11.70 -1.77
C ASP A 46 -21.04 10.76 -0.61
N GLN A 47 -20.06 10.67 0.28
CA GLN A 47 -20.14 9.71 1.38
C GLN A 47 -19.18 10.10 2.51
N THR A 48 -19.69 10.05 3.73
CA THR A 48 -18.84 10.06 4.92
C THR A 48 -18.63 8.62 5.39
N PHE A 49 -17.37 8.21 5.53
CA PHE A 49 -17.05 6.96 6.21
C PHE A 49 -16.13 7.16 7.37
N ILE A 50 -16.42 6.40 8.41
CA ILE A 50 -15.60 6.32 9.60
C ILE A 50 -15.30 4.86 9.85
N PHE A 51 -14.04 4.53 10.07
CA PHE A 51 -13.68 3.19 10.52
C PHE A 51 -12.47 3.21 11.42
N THR A 52 -12.34 2.14 12.19
CA THR A 52 -11.19 1.85 13.04
C THR A 52 -10.58 0.53 12.62
N ARG A 53 -9.27 0.47 12.66
CA ARG A 53 -8.49 -0.73 12.45
C ARG A 53 -7.59 -0.96 13.65
N LEU A 54 -7.50 -2.21 14.11
CA LEU A 54 -6.58 -2.64 15.15
C LEU A 54 -5.88 -3.92 14.69
N ALA A 55 -4.57 -3.92 14.68
CA ALA A 55 -3.75 -5.04 14.22
C ALA A 55 -2.66 -5.39 15.25
N PRO A 56 -3.00 -6.17 16.29
CA PRO A 56 -2.02 -6.76 17.18
C PRO A 56 -1.31 -7.93 16.50
N GLU A 57 0.00 -8.02 16.69
CA GLU A 57 0.83 -9.13 16.25
C GLU A 57 1.78 -9.57 17.37
N VAL A 58 2.06 -10.87 17.42
CA VAL A 58 3.05 -11.47 18.33
C VAL A 58 3.88 -12.47 17.54
N GLY A 59 5.13 -12.63 17.93
CA GLY A 59 6.03 -13.53 17.25
C GLY A 59 7.34 -13.75 17.99
N VAL A 60 8.29 -14.31 17.29
CA VAL A 60 9.64 -14.56 17.76
C VAL A 60 10.67 -14.17 16.71
N SER A 61 11.77 -13.64 17.16
CA SER A 61 12.96 -13.41 16.32
C SER A 61 14.16 -14.19 16.84
N PHE A 62 15.07 -14.52 15.96
CA PHE A 62 16.30 -15.24 16.26
C PHE A 62 17.42 -14.82 15.31
N MET A 63 18.68 -15.18 15.65
CA MET A 63 19.87 -14.76 14.90
C MET A 63 19.94 -13.22 14.75
N ASP A 64 19.92 -12.49 15.85
CA ASP A 64 19.96 -11.02 15.90
C ASP A 64 18.86 -10.37 15.03
N CYS A 65 17.63 -10.87 15.16
CA CYS A 65 16.45 -10.44 14.39
C CYS A 65 16.58 -10.63 12.86
N SER A 66 17.55 -11.44 12.40
CA SER A 66 17.65 -11.78 10.98
C SER A 66 16.46 -12.63 10.51
N HIS A 67 15.86 -13.39 11.40
CA HIS A 67 14.72 -14.25 11.13
C HIS A 67 13.59 -13.89 12.10
N VAL A 68 12.43 -13.58 11.57
CA VAL A 68 11.24 -13.17 12.34
C VAL A 68 10.05 -13.98 11.89
N PHE A 69 9.34 -14.59 12.82
CA PHE A 69 8.00 -15.14 12.63
C PHE A 69 7.02 -14.30 13.42
N LYS A 70 5.97 -13.82 12.77
CA LYS A 70 4.89 -13.08 13.42
C LYS A 70 3.53 -13.58 12.95
N GLY A 71 2.57 -13.52 13.85
CA GLY A 71 1.18 -13.79 13.56
C GLY A 71 0.27 -12.90 14.39
N GLY A 72 -0.90 -12.64 13.87
CA GLY A 72 -1.90 -11.79 14.51
C GLY A 72 -3.16 -11.69 13.68
N ALA A 73 -3.87 -10.60 13.84
CA ALA A 73 -5.06 -10.33 13.06
C ALA A 73 -5.28 -8.83 12.92
N VAL A 74 -5.84 -8.43 11.80
CA VAL A 74 -6.36 -7.08 11.57
C VAL A 74 -7.87 -7.12 11.83
N TRP A 75 -8.31 -6.47 12.87
CA TRP A 75 -9.72 -6.14 13.07
C TRP A 75 -10.03 -4.82 12.40
N TYR A 76 -10.92 -4.84 11.43
CA TYR A 76 -11.45 -3.69 10.73
C TYR A 76 -12.90 -3.48 11.11
N GLN A 77 -13.25 -2.32 11.64
CA GLN A 77 -14.57 -1.97 12.11
C GLN A 77 -15.04 -0.68 11.44
N PRO A 78 -15.97 -0.74 10.47
CA PRO A 78 -16.67 0.46 10.00
C PRO A 78 -17.62 0.96 11.10
N MET A 79 -17.69 2.27 11.27
CA MET A 79 -18.62 2.92 12.19
C MET A 79 -19.88 3.33 11.41
N ILE A 80 -20.80 2.39 11.26
CA ILE A 80 -22.11 2.55 10.63
C ILE A 80 -23.18 2.09 11.62
N ASP A 81 -24.45 2.41 11.38
CA ASP A 81 -25.59 2.08 12.26
C ASP A 81 -25.64 0.60 12.65
N ASN A 82 -25.22 -0.27 11.76
CA ASN A 82 -25.17 -1.72 11.92
C ASN A 82 -23.68 -2.11 12.01
N LEU A 83 -23.22 -2.46 13.15
CA LEU A 83 -21.82 -2.86 13.39
C LEU A 83 -21.43 -4.21 12.75
N ASP A 84 -22.32 -4.83 11.96
CA ASP A 84 -22.11 -6.16 11.36
C ASP A 84 -21.07 -6.18 10.22
N GLY A 85 -20.63 -5.01 9.75
CA GLY A 85 -19.65 -4.88 8.68
C GLY A 85 -18.19 -5.12 9.10
N TYR A 86 -17.92 -5.59 10.31
CA TYR A 86 -16.56 -5.85 10.76
C TYR A 86 -15.90 -6.99 9.97
N LYS A 87 -14.59 -6.92 9.87
CA LYS A 87 -13.76 -7.98 9.28
C LYS A 87 -12.58 -8.29 10.19
N ILE A 88 -12.26 -9.56 10.31
CA ILE A 88 -11.04 -10.04 10.95
C ILE A 88 -10.21 -10.74 9.89
N LEU A 89 -9.05 -10.16 9.59
CA LEU A 89 -8.13 -10.64 8.57
C LEU A 89 -6.87 -11.15 9.26
N PRO A 90 -6.52 -12.44 9.14
CA PRO A 90 -5.34 -12.97 9.80
C PRO A 90 -4.06 -12.41 9.19
N THR A 91 -3.02 -12.28 10.03
CA THR A 91 -1.63 -12.14 9.61
C THR A 91 -0.85 -13.35 10.11
N LEU A 92 0.02 -13.89 9.28
CA LEU A 92 0.95 -14.97 9.62
C LEU A 92 2.06 -14.98 8.57
N TYR A 93 3.25 -14.58 8.96
CA TYR A 93 4.35 -14.46 8.01
C TYR A 93 5.71 -14.77 8.64
N TYR A 94 6.59 -15.18 7.78
CA TYR A 94 8.02 -15.26 8.05
C TYR A 94 8.71 -14.09 7.32
N ARG A 95 9.69 -13.46 7.99
CA ARG A 95 10.55 -12.41 7.42
C ARG A 95 12.00 -12.73 7.67
N TYR A 96 12.77 -12.69 6.61
CA TYR A 96 14.22 -12.67 6.64
C TYR A 96 14.74 -11.24 6.49
N ASN A 97 15.61 -10.80 7.38
CA ASN A 97 16.27 -9.51 7.36
C ASN A 97 17.79 -9.71 7.22
N GLY A 98 18.28 -9.68 5.98
CA GLY A 98 19.69 -9.87 5.70
C GLY A 98 20.52 -8.61 5.98
N SER A 99 21.70 -8.77 6.54
CA SER A 99 22.67 -7.69 6.80
C SER A 99 23.15 -7.00 5.50
N ASN A 100 23.03 -7.69 4.37
CA ASN A 100 23.41 -7.19 3.05
C ASN A 100 22.34 -6.31 2.38
N GLY A 101 21.25 -6.00 3.08
CA GLY A 101 20.14 -5.17 2.60
C GLY A 101 18.99 -5.92 1.92
N TRP A 102 19.07 -7.24 1.82
CA TRP A 102 17.96 -8.06 1.36
C TRP A 102 17.00 -8.35 2.50
N HIS A 103 15.70 -8.17 2.23
CA HIS A 103 14.61 -8.57 3.11
C HIS A 103 13.60 -9.36 2.29
N VAL A 104 13.20 -10.51 2.80
CA VAL A 104 12.20 -11.37 2.14
C VAL A 104 11.12 -11.72 3.15
N THR A 105 9.87 -11.49 2.77
CA THR A 105 8.71 -11.80 3.62
C THR A 105 7.75 -12.70 2.86
N VAL A 106 7.24 -13.74 3.51
CA VAL A 106 6.34 -14.73 2.89
C VAL A 106 5.19 -15.02 3.83
N GLY A 107 3.98 -15.07 3.31
CA GLY A 107 2.76 -15.42 4.05
C GLY A 107 1.64 -14.40 3.91
N LEU A 108 0.88 -14.21 4.99
CA LEU A 108 -0.17 -13.20 5.13
C LEU A 108 0.44 -11.99 5.85
N LEU A 109 0.99 -11.06 5.11
CA LEU A 109 1.83 -9.99 5.66
C LEU A 109 1.13 -8.62 5.56
N PRO A 110 1.34 -7.72 6.54
CA PRO A 110 0.81 -6.37 6.46
C PRO A 110 1.40 -5.60 5.27
N ARG A 111 0.56 -4.86 4.55
CA ARG A 111 0.99 -3.99 3.45
C ARG A 111 1.89 -2.84 3.93
N THR A 112 1.80 -2.47 5.20
CA THR A 112 2.68 -1.49 5.85
C THR A 112 4.16 -1.91 5.90
N LEU A 113 4.48 -3.17 5.58
CA LEU A 113 5.87 -3.63 5.43
C LEU A 113 6.52 -3.18 4.10
N MET A 114 5.76 -2.66 3.15
CA MET A 114 6.30 -2.05 1.92
C MET A 114 7.11 -0.80 2.27
N VAL A 115 8.14 -0.53 1.46
CA VAL A 115 9.07 0.59 1.72
C VAL A 115 8.36 1.94 1.60
N GLU A 116 7.52 2.09 0.58
CA GLU A 116 6.70 3.27 0.34
C GLU A 116 5.30 2.87 -0.12
N ARG A 117 4.37 3.80 -0.04
CA ARG A 117 3.03 3.58 -0.57
C ARG A 117 3.06 3.49 -2.08
N VAL A 118 2.24 2.61 -2.61
CA VAL A 118 2.00 2.50 -4.06
C VAL A 118 1.25 3.75 -4.52
N PRO A 119 1.59 4.29 -5.69
CA PRO A 119 0.85 5.42 -6.24
C PRO A 119 -0.63 5.13 -6.45
N HIS A 120 -1.47 6.18 -6.35
CA HIS A 120 -2.94 6.03 -6.44
C HIS A 120 -3.45 5.45 -7.76
N TYR A 121 -2.73 5.61 -8.85
CA TYR A 121 -3.09 4.98 -10.13
C TYR A 121 -2.87 3.46 -10.13
N MET A 122 -2.12 2.92 -9.18
CA MET A 122 -1.92 1.48 -8.98
C MET A 122 -2.78 0.91 -7.86
N TRP A 123 -3.01 1.69 -6.80
CA TRP A 123 -3.71 1.23 -5.61
C TRP A 123 -4.50 2.37 -4.97
N SER A 124 -5.84 2.29 -5.04
CA SER A 124 -6.74 3.32 -4.54
C SER A 124 -6.73 3.42 -3.01
N ASP A 125 -7.08 4.58 -2.48
CA ASP A 125 -7.21 4.80 -1.04
C ASP A 125 -8.18 3.81 -0.38
N SER A 126 -9.30 3.53 -1.01
CA SER A 126 -10.28 2.58 -0.48
C SER A 126 -9.70 1.18 -0.27
N LEU A 127 -8.83 0.72 -1.17
CA LEU A 127 -8.18 -0.59 -1.05
C LEU A 127 -7.14 -0.63 0.08
N ASN A 128 -6.51 0.47 0.41
CA ASN A 128 -5.61 0.55 1.57
C ASN A 128 -6.32 0.20 2.88
N TYR A 129 -7.61 0.51 2.99
CA TYR A 129 -8.41 0.18 4.16
C TYR A 129 -8.99 -1.23 4.10
N CYS A 130 -9.59 -1.58 2.96
CA CYS A 130 -10.32 -2.83 2.80
C CYS A 130 -9.42 -4.05 2.61
N GLN A 131 -8.18 -3.85 2.13
CA GLN A 131 -7.20 -4.89 1.85
C GLN A 131 -5.83 -4.55 2.45
N PRO A 132 -5.72 -4.50 3.79
CA PRO A 132 -4.50 -4.08 4.48
C PRO A 132 -3.36 -5.09 4.39
N ASN A 133 -3.64 -6.34 3.98
CA ASN A 133 -2.68 -7.43 3.94
C ASN A 133 -2.37 -7.86 2.51
N ILE A 134 -1.12 -8.24 2.30
CA ILE A 134 -0.62 -8.95 1.12
C ILE A 134 -0.66 -10.44 1.43
N ARG A 135 -1.07 -11.27 0.46
CA ARG A 135 -1.11 -12.72 0.56
C ARG A 135 -0.11 -13.30 -0.43
N GLY A 136 1.10 -13.55 0.02
CA GLY A 136 2.13 -14.05 -0.90
C GLY A 136 3.54 -13.73 -0.48
N ILE A 137 4.30 -13.07 -1.34
CA ILE A 137 5.74 -12.86 -1.17
C ILE A 137 6.09 -11.40 -1.45
N MET A 138 6.98 -10.87 -0.63
CA MET A 138 7.61 -9.56 -0.83
C MET A 138 9.13 -9.72 -0.70
N ALA A 139 9.87 -9.26 -1.69
CA ALA A 139 11.33 -9.19 -1.68
C ALA A 139 11.77 -7.74 -1.83
N GLN A 140 12.63 -7.29 -0.94
CA GLN A 140 13.11 -5.91 -0.86
C GLN A 140 14.62 -5.90 -0.84
N PHE A 141 15.22 -4.99 -1.60
CA PHE A 141 16.63 -4.66 -1.53
C PHE A 141 16.77 -3.21 -1.14
N ILE A 142 17.21 -2.93 0.09
CA ILE A 142 17.21 -1.60 0.70
C ILE A 142 18.65 -1.22 1.04
N LYS A 143 19.07 -0.05 0.55
CA LYS A 143 20.39 0.55 0.80
C LYS A 143 20.24 2.05 1.12
N PRO A 144 21.28 2.71 1.67
CA PRO A 144 21.22 4.15 1.89
C PRO A 144 20.98 4.98 0.62
N ALA A 145 21.37 4.47 -0.55
CA ALA A 145 21.17 5.13 -1.83
C ALA A 145 19.76 4.97 -2.41
N GLY A 146 19.00 3.94 -1.97
CA GLY A 146 17.66 3.68 -2.51
C GLY A 146 17.18 2.28 -2.21
N TYR A 147 16.10 1.89 -2.89
CA TYR A 147 15.52 0.57 -2.75
C TYR A 147 14.94 0.05 -4.07
N SER A 148 14.80 -1.27 -4.13
CA SER A 148 13.95 -1.98 -5.08
C SER A 148 13.10 -2.98 -4.32
N GLU A 149 11.83 -3.10 -4.69
CA GLU A 149 10.85 -3.96 -4.03
C GLU A 149 10.02 -4.67 -5.07
N ILE A 150 9.79 -5.96 -4.87
CA ILE A 150 8.86 -6.78 -5.66
C ILE A 150 7.87 -7.44 -4.71
N VAL A 151 6.59 -7.36 -5.05
CA VAL A 151 5.48 -7.93 -4.30
C VAL A 151 4.63 -8.78 -5.21
N VAL A 152 4.29 -9.98 -4.77
CA VAL A 152 3.25 -10.82 -5.37
C VAL A 152 2.14 -10.96 -4.34
N ASP A 153 0.95 -10.46 -4.69
CA ASP A 153 -0.24 -10.49 -3.85
C ASP A 153 -1.31 -11.36 -4.49
N TRP A 154 -1.57 -12.53 -3.94
CA TRP A 154 -2.62 -13.44 -4.38
C TRP A 154 -3.95 -13.03 -3.76
N ARG A 155 -4.67 -12.15 -4.45
CA ARG A 155 -5.86 -11.48 -3.90
C ARG A 155 -7.06 -12.39 -3.73
N GLN A 156 -7.23 -13.34 -4.66
CA GLN A 156 -8.36 -14.27 -4.68
C GLN A 156 -7.93 -15.64 -5.20
N MET A 157 -8.43 -16.69 -4.58
CA MET A 157 -8.30 -18.05 -5.11
C MET A 157 -9.48 -18.41 -6.01
N GLN A 158 -9.21 -19.21 -7.03
CA GLN A 158 -10.24 -19.72 -7.93
C GLN A 158 -11.21 -20.65 -7.19
N THR A 159 -12.50 -20.39 -7.34
CA THR A 159 -13.57 -21.27 -6.91
C THR A 159 -14.62 -21.38 -8.01
N GLU A 160 -15.71 -22.10 -7.76
CA GLU A 160 -16.85 -22.17 -8.70
C GLU A 160 -17.61 -20.84 -8.86
N ARG A 161 -17.48 -19.94 -7.86
CA ARG A 161 -18.18 -18.64 -7.83
C ARG A 161 -17.25 -17.44 -7.83
N GLN A 162 -15.95 -17.68 -7.72
CA GLN A 162 -14.96 -16.62 -7.58
C GLN A 162 -13.83 -16.81 -8.59
N ARG A 163 -13.47 -15.75 -9.25
CA ARG A 163 -12.34 -15.68 -10.16
C ARG A 163 -11.03 -15.71 -9.37
N GLU A 164 -9.98 -16.28 -9.94
CA GLU A 164 -8.64 -16.11 -9.40
C GLU A 164 -8.12 -14.71 -9.75
N ALA A 165 -7.45 -14.08 -8.80
CA ALA A 165 -6.84 -12.78 -9.03
C ALA A 165 -5.51 -12.67 -8.27
N PHE A 166 -4.47 -12.23 -8.95
CA PHE A 166 -3.21 -11.84 -8.33
C PHE A 166 -2.69 -10.53 -8.91
N THR A 167 -1.84 -9.87 -8.14
CA THR A 167 -1.13 -8.65 -8.55
C THR A 167 0.34 -8.81 -8.25
N LEU A 168 1.17 -8.55 -9.27
CA LEU A 168 2.61 -8.36 -9.11
C LEU A 168 2.89 -6.86 -9.15
N MET A 169 3.61 -6.35 -8.17
CA MET A 169 4.06 -4.96 -8.11
C MET A 169 5.59 -4.92 -8.00
N ALA A 170 6.20 -3.97 -8.66
CA ALA A 170 7.62 -3.64 -8.46
C ALA A 170 7.78 -2.13 -8.31
N ASN A 171 8.46 -1.72 -7.24
CA ASN A 171 8.74 -0.34 -6.94
C ASN A 171 10.23 -0.14 -6.78
N THR A 172 10.74 0.97 -7.26
CA THR A 172 12.16 1.29 -7.14
C THR A 172 12.37 2.79 -7.03
N ASP A 173 13.37 3.18 -6.24
CA ASP A 173 13.81 4.55 -6.07
C ASP A 173 15.31 4.56 -5.74
N TRP A 174 16.13 4.98 -6.69
CA TRP A 174 17.58 5.03 -6.55
C TRP A 174 18.14 6.41 -6.82
N LYS A 175 19.05 6.85 -5.95
CA LYS A 175 19.84 8.04 -6.17
C LYS A 175 20.82 7.79 -7.33
N ILE A 176 20.79 8.67 -8.34
CA ILE A 176 21.70 8.63 -9.48
C ILE A 176 22.93 9.52 -9.18
N ALA A 177 22.69 10.81 -8.96
CA ALA A 177 23.75 11.78 -8.67
C ALA A 177 23.16 13.02 -7.99
N GLY A 178 23.84 13.56 -7.00
CA GLY A 178 23.39 14.77 -6.31
C GLY A 178 21.95 14.64 -5.79
N PRO A 179 21.01 15.50 -6.22
CA PRO A 179 19.59 15.40 -5.89
C PRO A 179 18.79 14.49 -6.85
N LEU A 180 19.39 14.04 -7.95
CA LEU A 180 18.70 13.29 -9.00
C LEU A 180 18.52 11.83 -8.60
N ARG A 181 17.29 11.32 -8.81
CA ARG A 181 16.89 9.95 -8.52
C ARG A 181 16.14 9.35 -9.72
N ALA A 182 16.29 8.05 -9.92
CA ALA A 182 15.45 7.26 -10.80
C ALA A 182 14.37 6.59 -9.98
N VAL A 183 13.11 6.75 -10.38
CA VAL A 183 11.94 6.16 -9.73
C VAL A 183 11.19 5.35 -10.77
N GLY A 184 10.71 4.18 -10.37
CA GLY A 184 9.95 3.34 -11.27
C GLY A 184 8.88 2.55 -10.53
N HIS A 185 7.72 2.44 -11.15
CA HIS A 185 6.62 1.62 -10.68
C HIS A 185 6.14 0.72 -11.80
N LEU A 186 5.89 -0.53 -11.45
CA LEU A 186 5.28 -1.53 -12.33
C LEU A 186 4.20 -2.26 -11.56
N GLN A 187 3.06 -2.46 -12.19
CA GLN A 187 2.01 -3.35 -11.70
C GLN A 187 1.55 -4.26 -12.84
N TYR A 188 1.34 -5.52 -12.53
CA TYR A 188 0.64 -6.47 -13.37
C TYR A 188 -0.47 -7.12 -12.57
N SER A 189 -1.71 -6.90 -12.97
CA SER A 189 -2.90 -7.50 -12.38
C SER A 189 -3.49 -8.51 -13.35
N HIS A 190 -3.74 -9.69 -12.83
CA HIS A 190 -4.32 -10.81 -13.57
C HIS A 190 -5.64 -11.20 -12.92
N LEU A 191 -6.67 -11.35 -13.75
CA LEU A 191 -7.98 -11.82 -13.35
C LEU A 191 -8.34 -13.01 -14.22
N ALA A 192 -8.14 -14.23 -13.71
CA ALA A 192 -8.47 -15.49 -14.38
C ALA A 192 -9.99 -15.75 -14.39
N MET A 193 -10.42 -16.84 -14.98
CA MET A 193 -11.81 -17.28 -14.95
C MET A 193 -12.14 -18.00 -13.64
N GLN A 194 -13.41 -18.07 -13.28
CA GLN A 194 -13.87 -19.01 -12.25
C GLN A 194 -13.86 -20.45 -12.76
N ARG A 195 -13.95 -21.44 -11.87
CA ARG A 195 -13.81 -22.87 -12.26
C ARG A 195 -14.92 -23.30 -13.24
N ASN A 196 -16.16 -22.99 -12.96
CA ASN A 196 -17.32 -23.23 -13.84
C ASN A 196 -17.77 -21.89 -14.44
N HIS A 197 -16.96 -21.35 -15.36
CA HIS A 197 -17.20 -20.04 -15.93
C HIS A 197 -18.27 -20.06 -17.04
N PRO A 198 -19.06 -18.98 -17.18
CA PRO A 198 -19.87 -18.75 -18.38
C PRO A 198 -18.99 -18.60 -19.63
N ASP A 199 -19.54 -18.93 -20.80
CA ASP A 199 -18.79 -18.90 -22.07
C ASP A 199 -18.25 -17.52 -22.45
N ASP A 200 -18.87 -16.46 -21.94
CA ASP A 200 -18.47 -15.06 -22.15
C ASP A 200 -17.45 -14.53 -21.12
N GLN A 201 -17.04 -15.36 -20.15
CA GLN A 201 -16.05 -14.99 -19.16
C GLN A 201 -14.64 -15.38 -19.65
N HIS A 202 -13.77 -14.39 -19.79
CA HIS A 202 -12.39 -14.56 -20.25
C HIS A 202 -11.38 -14.04 -19.24
N VAL A 203 -10.12 -14.45 -19.43
CA VAL A 203 -9.00 -13.91 -18.66
C VAL A 203 -8.75 -12.46 -19.03
N ASN A 204 -8.48 -11.64 -18.03
CA ASN A 204 -8.22 -10.22 -18.20
C ASN A 204 -6.87 -9.84 -17.56
N ASP A 205 -6.15 -8.99 -18.23
CA ASP A 205 -4.85 -8.51 -17.79
C ASP A 205 -4.83 -6.97 -17.73
N ASP A 206 -4.15 -6.42 -16.73
CA ASP A 206 -3.88 -4.99 -16.57
C ASP A 206 -2.42 -4.81 -16.19
N VAL A 207 -1.69 -4.02 -16.98
CA VAL A 207 -0.28 -3.68 -16.74
C VAL A 207 -0.15 -2.18 -16.67
N ILE A 208 0.56 -1.68 -15.67
CA ILE A 208 0.93 -0.26 -15.55
C ILE A 208 2.45 -0.18 -15.40
N ILE A 209 3.07 0.70 -16.19
CA ILE A 209 4.51 0.98 -16.15
C ILE A 209 4.68 2.49 -16.03
N ASN A 210 5.41 2.94 -15.03
CA ASN A 210 5.66 4.35 -14.80
C ASN A 210 7.14 4.61 -14.45
N PRO A 211 8.02 4.83 -15.42
CA PRO A 211 9.36 5.37 -15.19
C PRO A 211 9.31 6.87 -14.96
N MET A 212 10.01 7.33 -13.91
CA MET A 212 10.11 8.75 -13.57
C MET A 212 11.54 9.15 -13.23
N LEU A 213 11.85 10.43 -13.45
CA LEU A 213 12.98 11.10 -12.83
C LEU A 213 12.48 11.97 -11.68
N SER A 214 13.25 12.00 -10.60
CA SER A 214 12.91 12.74 -9.40
C SER A 214 14.07 13.61 -8.94
N LEU A 215 13.78 14.81 -8.48
CA LEU A 215 14.71 15.73 -7.84
C LEU A 215 14.37 15.80 -6.35
N ASP A 216 15.25 15.27 -5.50
CA ASP A 216 15.15 15.37 -4.05
C ASP A 216 15.96 16.57 -3.55
N LEU A 217 15.26 17.66 -3.31
CA LEU A 217 15.81 18.92 -2.82
C LEU A 217 15.63 19.09 -1.30
N SER A 218 15.30 18.03 -0.59
CA SER A 218 15.14 18.02 0.86
C SER A 218 16.40 18.51 1.54
N ARG A 219 16.25 19.40 2.52
CA ARG A 219 17.35 20.07 3.24
C ARG A 219 18.29 20.93 2.37
N ARG A 220 17.95 21.19 1.11
CA ARG A 220 18.66 22.09 0.20
C ARG A 220 17.93 23.42 0.00
N THR A 221 16.73 23.53 0.54
CA THR A 221 15.87 24.69 0.54
C THR A 221 15.48 25.02 1.99
N TRP A 222 14.69 26.04 2.19
CA TRP A 222 14.12 26.37 3.50
C TRP A 222 13.00 25.40 3.96
N LEU A 223 12.58 24.48 3.06
CA LEU A 223 11.61 23.42 3.34
C LEU A 223 12.30 22.22 4.02
N ASP A 224 11.59 21.55 4.91
CA ASP A 224 12.06 20.33 5.55
C ASP A 224 12.25 19.20 4.53
N SER A 225 11.31 19.10 3.58
CA SER A 225 11.45 18.24 2.40
C SER A 225 10.85 18.90 1.17
N LEU A 226 11.49 18.66 0.03
CA LEU A 226 10.99 19.03 -1.29
C LEU A 226 11.41 17.98 -2.30
N ARG A 227 10.43 17.32 -2.91
CA ARG A 227 10.65 16.34 -3.94
C ARG A 227 9.74 16.63 -5.13
N LEU A 228 10.34 16.65 -6.32
CA LEU A 228 9.64 16.84 -7.59
C LEU A 228 9.94 15.63 -8.47
N SER A 229 8.92 15.01 -9.04
CA SER A 229 9.09 13.86 -9.92
C SER A 229 8.23 14.00 -11.15
N ALA A 230 8.72 13.51 -12.29
CA ALA A 230 7.95 13.50 -13.52
C ALA A 230 8.36 12.31 -14.40
N GLY A 231 7.42 11.81 -15.19
CA GLY A 231 7.68 10.70 -16.08
C GLY A 231 6.50 10.32 -16.97
N ALA A 232 6.72 9.30 -17.78
CA ALA A 232 5.69 8.68 -18.59
C ALA A 232 4.92 7.66 -17.78
N ILE A 233 3.62 7.49 -18.05
CA ILE A 233 2.82 6.39 -17.55
C ILE A 233 2.15 5.69 -18.73
N ILE A 234 2.26 4.37 -18.76
CA ILE A 234 1.73 3.52 -19.82
C ILE A 234 0.91 2.43 -19.15
N ALA A 235 -0.35 2.31 -19.55
CA ALA A 235 -1.16 1.16 -19.18
C ALA A 235 -1.36 0.25 -20.40
N MET A 236 -1.50 -1.03 -20.17
CA MET A 236 -1.84 -2.02 -21.19
C MET A 236 -2.91 -2.94 -20.60
N GLN A 237 -4.11 -2.87 -21.14
CA GLN A 237 -5.24 -3.67 -20.67
C GLN A 237 -5.75 -4.59 -21.76
N ARG A 238 -6.14 -5.80 -21.40
CA ARG A 238 -6.63 -6.81 -22.35
C ARG A 238 -7.73 -7.65 -21.73
N ASP A 239 -8.80 -7.81 -22.49
CA ASP A 239 -9.72 -8.94 -22.36
C ASP A 239 -9.34 -9.99 -23.42
N ARG A 240 -8.92 -11.18 -23.00
CA ARG A 240 -8.40 -12.20 -23.92
C ARG A 240 -9.46 -12.75 -24.87
N GLY A 241 -10.75 -12.60 -24.54
CA GLY A 241 -11.85 -12.96 -25.43
C GLY A 241 -12.02 -12.00 -26.61
N ILE A 242 -11.55 -10.76 -26.48
CA ILE A 242 -11.63 -9.74 -27.55
C ILE A 242 -10.32 -9.66 -28.34
N GLU A 243 -9.22 -10.24 -27.83
CA GLU A 243 -7.87 -10.30 -28.42
C GLU A 243 -7.22 -8.93 -28.72
N LYS A 244 -7.80 -7.83 -28.26
CA LYS A 244 -7.30 -6.49 -28.48
C LYS A 244 -6.63 -5.95 -27.21
N TRP A 245 -5.42 -5.38 -27.35
CA TRP A 245 -4.76 -4.61 -26.31
C TRP A 245 -5.16 -3.14 -26.39
N GLU A 246 -5.75 -2.62 -25.31
CA GLU A 246 -5.83 -1.17 -25.09
C GLU A 246 -4.51 -0.71 -24.46
N ARG A 247 -3.89 0.35 -25.04
CA ARG A 247 -2.55 0.81 -24.62
C ARG A 247 -2.53 2.32 -24.36
N PRO A 248 -3.34 2.80 -23.40
CA PRO A 248 -3.32 4.22 -23.09
C PRO A 248 -1.99 4.63 -22.44
N ALA A 249 -1.57 5.85 -22.75
CA ALA A 249 -0.37 6.45 -22.21
C ALA A 249 -0.60 7.92 -21.84
N GLY A 250 0.24 8.42 -20.94
CA GLY A 250 0.21 9.81 -20.53
C GLY A 250 1.50 10.25 -19.86
N PHE A 251 1.45 11.46 -19.37
CA PHE A 251 2.48 12.08 -18.56
C PHE A 251 1.96 12.25 -17.13
N ILE A 252 2.83 12.01 -16.15
CA ILE A 252 2.53 12.23 -14.73
C ILE A 252 3.65 13.04 -14.09
N ALA A 253 3.27 13.99 -13.25
CA ALA A 253 4.19 14.75 -12.42
C ALA A 253 3.69 14.76 -10.99
N THR A 254 4.62 14.68 -10.03
CA THR A 254 4.31 14.76 -8.60
C THR A 254 5.22 15.76 -7.90
N ALA A 255 4.67 16.44 -6.92
CA ALA A 255 5.44 17.32 -6.04
C ALA A 255 5.05 17.05 -4.59
N THR A 256 6.04 16.92 -3.71
CA THR A 256 5.85 16.85 -2.28
C THR A 256 6.69 17.92 -1.62
N ALA A 257 6.06 18.81 -0.86
CA ALA A 257 6.73 19.87 -0.11
C ALA A 257 6.25 19.81 1.34
N ARG A 258 7.18 19.84 2.30
CA ARG A 258 6.87 19.89 3.74
C ARG A 258 7.58 21.06 4.40
N TRP A 259 6.83 21.76 5.22
CA TRP A 259 7.32 22.81 6.08
C TRP A 259 6.71 22.67 7.47
N ARG A 260 7.52 22.24 8.44
CA ARG A 260 7.09 22.00 9.83
C ARG A 260 5.88 21.04 9.89
N TRP A 261 4.74 21.55 10.28
CA TRP A 261 3.48 20.81 10.45
C TRP A 261 2.61 20.76 9.18
N LEU A 262 2.99 21.46 8.13
CA LEU A 262 2.24 21.53 6.88
C LEU A 262 2.95 20.76 5.78
N GLN A 263 2.21 19.94 5.04
CA GLN A 263 2.69 19.23 3.86
C GLN A 263 1.71 19.42 2.71
N LEU A 264 2.25 19.66 1.53
CA LEU A 264 1.53 19.69 0.26
C LEU A 264 2.02 18.53 -0.60
N ASN A 265 1.08 17.72 -1.06
CA ASN A 265 1.33 16.75 -2.12
C ASN A 265 0.48 17.12 -3.32
N GLU A 266 1.11 17.12 -4.49
CA GLU A 266 0.46 17.37 -5.76
C GLU A 266 0.75 16.20 -6.70
N THR A 267 -0.27 15.75 -7.42
CA THR A 267 -0.14 14.80 -8.51
C THR A 267 -0.93 15.32 -9.69
N PHE A 268 -0.25 15.53 -10.80
CA PHE A 268 -0.85 15.94 -12.07
C PHE A 268 -0.68 14.84 -13.11
N TYR A 269 -1.76 14.48 -13.76
CA TYR A 269 -1.81 13.53 -14.87
C TYR A 269 -2.43 14.17 -16.10
N THR A 270 -1.86 13.90 -17.28
CA THR A 270 -2.47 14.24 -18.57
C THR A 270 -2.13 13.20 -19.61
N GLY A 271 -3.12 12.81 -20.42
CA GLY A 271 -2.94 11.80 -21.45
C GLY A 271 -4.24 11.13 -21.89
N GLN A 272 -4.16 9.85 -22.17
CA GLN A 272 -5.31 9.01 -22.50
C GLN A 272 -5.93 8.44 -21.20
N ARG A 273 -7.18 8.01 -21.24
CA ARG A 273 -7.85 7.34 -20.11
C ARG A 273 -7.11 6.05 -19.77
N LEU A 274 -6.45 6.00 -18.59
CA LEU A 274 -5.57 4.89 -18.23
C LEU A 274 -6.30 3.57 -17.94
N MET A 275 -7.61 3.60 -17.68
CA MET A 275 -8.34 2.46 -17.14
C MET A 275 -9.56 2.09 -18.01
N PRO A 276 -9.39 1.76 -19.30
CA PRO A 276 -10.51 1.49 -20.21
C PRO A 276 -11.39 0.31 -19.75
N LEU A 277 -10.83 -0.69 -19.07
CA LEU A 277 -11.56 -1.86 -18.56
C LEU A 277 -12.15 -1.66 -17.15
N TYR A 278 -11.92 -0.51 -16.51
CA TYR A 278 -12.44 -0.26 -15.15
C TYR A 278 -13.96 -0.36 -15.06
N ALA A 279 -14.68 0.22 -16.02
CA ALA A 279 -16.14 0.20 -16.02
C ALA A 279 -16.72 -1.22 -16.06
N ARG A 280 -15.98 -2.19 -16.62
CA ARG A 280 -16.44 -3.59 -16.77
C ARG A 280 -16.01 -4.47 -15.58
N PHE A 281 -14.81 -4.28 -15.04
CA PHE A 281 -14.24 -5.19 -14.05
C PHE A 281 -13.99 -4.54 -12.69
N GLY A 282 -14.04 -3.20 -12.60
CA GLY A 282 -13.81 -2.46 -11.37
C GLY A 282 -12.47 -2.82 -10.72
N SER A 283 -12.43 -2.76 -9.40
CA SER A 283 -11.24 -3.08 -8.59
C SER A 283 -10.86 -4.57 -8.58
N GLN A 284 -11.65 -5.45 -9.17
CA GLN A 284 -11.25 -6.85 -9.34
C GLN A 284 -10.04 -6.97 -10.30
N LEU A 285 -9.98 -6.15 -11.34
CA LEU A 285 -8.87 -6.08 -12.27
C LEU A 285 -8.01 -4.86 -12.03
N VAL A 286 -8.60 -3.66 -12.03
CA VAL A 286 -7.91 -2.38 -11.98
C VAL A 286 -8.01 -1.81 -10.56
N GLN A 287 -6.92 -1.83 -9.80
CA GLN A 287 -6.91 -1.43 -8.40
C GLN A 287 -6.66 0.05 -8.16
N GLY A 288 -6.24 0.77 -9.19
CA GLY A 288 -6.00 2.21 -9.13
C GLY A 288 -7.26 3.03 -8.90
N ASP A 289 -7.05 4.28 -8.57
CA ASP A 289 -8.11 5.25 -8.38
C ASP A 289 -8.80 5.56 -9.73
N PRO A 290 -10.12 5.44 -9.85
CA PRO A 290 -10.85 5.67 -11.10
C PRO A 290 -10.73 7.09 -11.67
N TYR A 291 -10.28 8.07 -10.90
CA TYR A 291 -9.98 9.42 -11.41
C TYR A 291 -8.97 9.41 -12.57
N TYR A 292 -8.06 8.43 -12.62
CA TYR A 292 -7.12 8.27 -13.75
C TYR A 292 -7.78 7.77 -15.04
N ASN A 293 -9.09 7.49 -15.03
CA ASN A 293 -9.87 7.25 -16.24
C ASN A 293 -10.36 8.54 -16.92
N ASN A 294 -9.82 9.69 -16.52
CA ASN A 294 -9.97 10.98 -17.17
C ASN A 294 -8.73 11.30 -18.01
N LYS A 295 -8.84 12.24 -18.97
CA LYS A 295 -7.72 12.67 -19.81
C LYS A 295 -6.76 13.59 -19.06
N THR A 296 -7.32 14.38 -18.14
CA THR A 296 -6.56 15.27 -17.27
C THR A 296 -7.08 15.06 -15.84
N TYR A 297 -6.16 14.93 -14.91
CA TYR A 297 -6.48 14.79 -13.51
C TYR A 297 -5.41 15.43 -12.64
N SER A 298 -5.83 16.15 -11.63
CA SER A 298 -4.98 16.72 -10.59
C SER A 298 -5.52 16.32 -9.22
N ARG A 299 -4.63 15.92 -8.33
CA ARG A 299 -4.90 15.69 -6.92
C ARG A 299 -3.96 16.54 -6.10
N THR A 300 -4.55 17.41 -5.28
CA THR A 300 -3.84 18.26 -4.33
C THR A 300 -4.22 17.83 -2.93
N ASP A 301 -3.26 17.33 -2.14
CA ASP A 301 -3.47 17.02 -0.73
C ASP A 301 -2.75 18.05 0.12
N LEU A 302 -3.48 18.78 0.95
CA LEU A 302 -2.95 19.65 1.97
C LEU A 302 -3.06 18.94 3.33
N ILE A 303 -1.93 18.58 3.92
CA ILE A 303 -1.86 17.74 5.12
C ILE A 303 -1.33 18.56 6.30
N PHE A 304 -2.06 18.53 7.40
CA PHE A 304 -1.74 19.18 8.67
C PHE A 304 -1.29 18.10 9.67
N HIS A 305 -0.01 18.02 9.96
CA HIS A 305 0.56 17.13 10.98
C HIS A 305 0.31 17.72 12.37
N ILE A 306 -0.79 17.35 13.00
CA ILE A 306 -1.25 17.88 14.30
C ILE A 306 -0.39 17.28 15.43
N VAL A 307 -0.22 15.96 15.41
CA VAL A 307 0.71 15.23 16.27
C VAL A 307 1.54 14.32 15.40
N ASN A 308 2.84 14.43 15.48
CA ASN A 308 3.75 13.54 14.76
C ASN A 308 4.92 13.19 15.68
N ASN A 309 4.85 12.02 16.28
CA ASN A 309 5.91 11.50 17.11
C ASN A 309 6.15 10.02 16.78
N ARG A 310 7.03 9.34 17.50
CA ARG A 310 7.39 7.95 17.20
C ARG A 310 6.26 6.94 17.42
N PHE A 311 5.20 7.28 18.14
CA PHE A 311 4.09 6.37 18.46
C PHE A 311 2.78 6.78 17.81
N VAL A 312 2.58 8.08 17.61
CA VAL A 312 1.29 8.65 17.19
C VAL A 312 1.52 9.60 16.02
N ASP A 313 0.73 9.42 14.99
CA ASP A 313 0.59 10.32 13.86
C ASP A 313 -0.89 10.71 13.72
N LEU A 314 -1.20 11.96 14.08
CA LEU A 314 -2.53 12.55 13.94
C LEU A 314 -2.48 13.63 12.89
N ASN A 315 -3.20 13.41 11.80
CA ASN A 315 -3.23 14.29 10.65
C ASN A 315 -4.66 14.74 10.33
N GLY A 316 -4.81 16.01 9.96
CA GLY A 316 -5.94 16.48 9.18
C GLY A 316 -5.52 16.65 7.74
N SER A 317 -6.35 16.33 6.75
CA SER A 317 -6.06 16.61 5.35
C SER A 317 -7.28 17.14 4.60
N LEU A 318 -6.98 18.01 3.64
CA LEU A 318 -7.91 18.52 2.64
C LEU A 318 -7.39 18.05 1.28
N THR A 319 -8.21 17.29 0.56
CA THR A 319 -7.85 16.77 -0.75
C THR A 319 -8.77 17.35 -1.80
N LEU A 320 -8.20 18.00 -2.80
CA LEU A 320 -8.91 18.46 -3.99
C LEU A 320 -8.62 17.52 -5.14
N HIS A 321 -9.67 16.97 -5.74
CA HIS A 321 -9.61 16.23 -6.99
C HIS A 321 -10.18 17.11 -8.11
N ALA A 322 -9.42 17.32 -9.17
CA ALA A 322 -9.88 18.03 -10.34
C ALA A 322 -9.60 17.21 -11.60
N SER A 323 -10.60 17.03 -12.44
CA SER A 323 -10.47 16.31 -13.69
C SER A 323 -11.10 17.10 -14.84
N ASP A 324 -10.97 16.59 -16.06
CA ASP A 324 -11.63 17.17 -17.25
C ASP A 324 -13.17 17.05 -17.21
N LYS A 325 -13.73 16.36 -16.18
CA LYS A 325 -15.17 16.18 -16.06
C LYS A 325 -15.75 16.72 -14.77
N THR A 326 -15.02 16.62 -13.66
CA THR A 326 -15.57 16.87 -12.33
C THR A 326 -14.50 17.32 -11.36
N THR A 327 -14.95 17.94 -10.27
CA THR A 327 -14.14 18.26 -9.09
C THR A 327 -14.71 17.55 -7.88
N GLY A 328 -13.84 17.01 -7.02
CA GLY A 328 -14.20 16.41 -5.74
C GLY A 328 -13.39 17.02 -4.61
N PHE A 329 -13.98 17.14 -3.45
CA PHE A 329 -13.32 17.67 -2.28
C PHE A 329 -13.48 16.71 -1.10
N TRP A 330 -12.35 16.29 -0.50
CA TRP A 330 -12.36 15.37 0.62
C TRP A 330 -11.73 16.01 1.84
N GLN A 331 -12.34 15.76 2.99
CA GLN A 331 -11.86 16.19 4.29
C GLN A 331 -11.60 14.96 5.13
N GLN A 332 -10.38 14.82 5.63
CA GLN A 332 -9.98 13.62 6.35
C GLN A 332 -9.33 13.96 7.68
N ILE A 333 -9.60 13.13 8.68
CA ILE A 333 -8.84 13.07 9.92
C ILE A 333 -8.36 11.63 10.09
N THR A 334 -7.06 11.49 10.28
CA THR A 334 -6.43 10.19 10.49
C THR A 334 -5.67 10.19 11.78
N CYS A 335 -5.93 9.21 12.62
CA CYS A 335 -5.11 8.90 13.78
C CYS A 335 -4.45 7.54 13.58
N HIS A 336 -3.13 7.47 13.56
CA HIS A 336 -2.37 6.24 13.48
C HIS A 336 -1.49 6.10 14.70
N ILE A 337 -1.55 4.94 15.35
CA ILE A 337 -0.77 4.60 16.51
C ILE A 337 -0.01 3.32 16.20
N TYR A 338 1.31 3.35 16.35
CA TYR A 338 2.16 2.18 16.22
C TYR A 338 3.09 2.03 17.41
N ILE A 339 3.09 0.84 17.99
CA ILE A 339 3.95 0.49 19.13
C ILE A 339 4.48 -0.92 18.90
N ASP A 340 5.78 -1.12 19.11
CA ASP A 340 6.40 -2.44 19.14
C ASP A 340 7.46 -2.55 20.26
N ASN A 341 7.99 -3.75 20.46
CA ASN A 341 8.99 -4.00 21.50
C ASN A 341 10.30 -3.23 21.29
N HIS A 342 10.68 -2.88 20.06
CA HIS A 342 11.89 -2.12 19.76
C HIS A 342 11.69 -0.63 20.04
N LEU A 343 10.59 -0.05 19.60
CA LEU A 343 10.21 1.33 19.90
C LEU A 343 10.00 1.55 21.40
N TRP A 344 9.35 0.60 22.06
CA TRP A 344 9.08 0.66 23.50
C TRP A 344 10.34 0.61 24.34
N LYS A 345 11.28 -0.29 24.03
CA LYS A 345 12.54 -0.47 24.74
C LYS A 345 13.62 0.54 24.34
N ARG A 346 13.36 1.45 23.40
CA ARG A 346 14.35 2.34 22.76
C ARG A 346 15.50 1.56 22.12
N ARG A 347 15.34 0.29 21.82
CA ARG A 347 16.32 -0.54 21.14
C ARG A 347 16.22 -0.34 19.64
N HIS A 348 17.34 0.03 19.06
CA HIS A 348 17.63 0.19 17.63
C HIS A 348 16.91 1.32 16.89
N ASP A 349 17.70 2.28 16.48
CA ASP A 349 17.46 3.17 15.35
C ASP A 349 17.50 2.40 14.02
N ASN A 350 16.68 1.38 13.86
CA ASN A 350 16.54 0.71 12.58
C ASN A 350 15.90 1.69 11.61
N ALA A 351 16.68 2.18 10.64
CA ALA A 351 16.20 3.11 9.60
C ALA A 351 14.99 2.55 8.85
N TRP A 352 14.84 1.23 8.85
CA TRP A 352 13.70 0.53 8.30
C TRP A 352 12.42 0.75 9.12
N LEU A 353 12.47 0.63 10.44
CA LEU A 353 11.33 0.91 11.31
C LEU A 353 10.88 2.37 11.22
N LYS A 354 11.84 3.32 11.10
CA LYS A 354 11.52 4.74 10.93
C LYS A 354 10.78 5.06 9.63
N LYS A 355 11.00 4.32 8.53
CA LYS A 355 10.35 4.56 7.25
C LYS A 355 9.02 3.82 7.07
N GLY A 356 8.89 2.63 7.63
CA GLY A 356 7.73 1.78 7.39
C GLY A 356 6.50 2.12 8.25
N HIS A 357 6.69 2.73 9.43
CA HIS A 357 5.63 2.88 10.41
C HIS A 357 5.03 4.28 10.50
N LEU A 358 5.72 5.28 9.96
CA LEU A 358 5.26 6.67 9.96
C LEU A 358 5.00 7.20 8.54
N ALA A 359 4.97 6.34 7.54
CA ALA A 359 4.36 6.72 6.28
C ALA A 359 2.87 6.99 6.56
N PRO A 360 2.37 8.20 6.32
CA PRO A 360 0.97 8.49 6.54
C PRO A 360 0.15 7.42 5.82
N LEU A 361 -0.87 6.90 6.50
CA LEU A 361 -1.78 5.90 5.92
C LEU A 361 -2.58 6.49 4.74
N PHE A 362 -2.40 7.81 4.47
CA PHE A 362 -3.12 8.60 3.49
C PHE A 362 -2.22 9.61 2.81
#